data_432985cb0169e6d4a89079ddd86d9890
#
_entry.id   432985cb0169e6d4a89079ddd86d9890
#
_cell.length_a   1.000
_cell.length_b   1.000
_cell.length_c   1.000
_cell.angle_alpha   90.00
_cell.angle_beta   90.00
_cell.angle_gamma   90.00
#
_symmetry.space_group_name_H-M   'P 1'
#
loop_
_entity.id
_entity.type
_entity.pdbx_description
1 polymer ?
#
loop_
_entity_poly.entity_id
_entity_poly.type
_entity_poly.pdbx_seq_one_letter_code
_entity_poly.pdbx_strand_id
1 'polypeptide(L)'
;MSIYLNIELPYPNRILFPNGRAHWRARAKSAKAYRAAGFFYTSHAIGRGPKPKIPEEGKVGVRLTFYPPDHRIRDEDNQLAAMKSALDGVADALGINDKKFHILEPIFKEDVVKGGKVVVTLDFLPRTSKKAA
;
A
#
# COMPACT_ATOMS: atom_id res chain seq x y z
N MET A 1 20.66 -7.11 -9.61
CA MET A 1 20.48 -6.22 -8.51
C MET A 1 19.01 -6.02 -8.21
N SER A 2 18.69 -6.04 -6.95
CA SER A 2 17.30 -5.92 -6.57
C SER A 2 16.82 -4.49 -6.69
N ILE A 3 15.61 -4.34 -7.23
CA ILE A 3 14.98 -3.05 -7.36
C ILE A 3 13.61 -3.09 -6.72
N TYR A 4 13.43 -4.00 -5.79
CA TYR A 4 12.18 -4.13 -5.05
C TYR A 4 12.36 -3.57 -3.64
N LEU A 5 11.29 -3.02 -3.09
CA LEU A 5 11.25 -2.60 -1.71
C LEU A 5 9.98 -3.18 -1.10
N ASN A 6 10.13 -3.87 0.03
CA ASN A 6 8.99 -4.45 0.74
C ASN A 6 8.74 -3.67 2.02
N ILE A 7 7.50 -3.32 2.25
CA ILE A 7 7.09 -2.54 3.41
C ILE A 7 5.95 -3.27 4.10
N GLU A 8 6.06 -3.53 5.40
CA GLU A 8 4.97 -4.15 6.15
C GLU A 8 4.16 -3.06 6.83
N LEU A 9 2.89 -3.02 6.53
CA LEU A 9 1.95 -2.06 7.11
C LEU A 9 0.96 -2.78 8.00
N PRO A 10 0.41 -2.09 9.01
CA PRO A 10 -0.69 -2.66 9.77
C PRO A 10 -1.87 -2.92 8.85
N TYR A 11 -2.66 -3.92 9.17
CA TYR A 11 -3.88 -4.20 8.42
C TYR A 11 -4.82 -3.00 8.56
N PRO A 12 -5.54 -2.61 7.48
CA PRO A 12 -6.35 -1.39 7.55
C PRO A 12 -7.50 -1.53 8.55
N ASN A 13 -7.77 -0.45 9.26
CA ASN A 13 -8.88 -0.38 10.20
C ASN A 13 -10.19 -0.49 9.40
N ARG A 14 -11.16 -1.24 9.95
CA ARG A 14 -12.45 -1.42 9.30
C ARG A 14 -13.15 -0.11 8.98
N ILE A 15 -12.86 0.93 9.75
CA ILE A 15 -13.47 2.24 9.54
C ILE A 15 -13.10 2.79 8.16
N LEU A 16 -12.04 2.30 7.54
CA LEU A 16 -11.61 2.73 6.21
C LEU A 16 -12.26 1.96 5.08
N PHE A 17 -13.03 0.92 5.39
CA PHE A 17 -13.72 0.15 4.37
C PHE A 17 -14.88 0.98 3.82
N PRO A 18 -15.04 1.05 2.49
CA PRO A 18 -16.06 1.94 1.89
C PRO A 18 -17.48 1.67 2.36
N ASN A 19 -17.80 0.41 2.67
CA ASN A 19 -19.14 0.07 3.10
C ASN A 19 -19.35 0.26 4.60
N GLY A 20 -18.38 0.83 5.30
CA GLY A 20 -18.52 1.10 6.72
C GLY A 20 -19.45 2.27 6.98
N ARG A 21 -20.02 2.29 8.18
CA ARG A 21 -20.96 3.37 8.55
C ARG A 21 -20.34 4.37 9.51
N ALA A 22 -19.01 4.45 9.50
CA ALA A 22 -18.34 5.36 10.41
C ALA A 22 -18.65 6.81 10.07
N HIS A 23 -18.71 7.64 11.10
CA HIS A 23 -18.85 9.08 10.94
C HIS A 23 -17.66 9.60 10.13
N TRP A 24 -17.90 10.60 9.28
CA TRP A 24 -16.85 11.11 8.38
C TRP A 24 -15.62 11.63 9.14
N ARG A 25 -15.82 12.18 10.36
CA ARG A 25 -14.67 12.67 11.15
C ARG A 25 -13.79 11.52 11.62
N ALA A 26 -14.41 10.44 12.08
CA ALA A 26 -13.65 9.27 12.51
C ALA A 26 -12.94 8.65 11.33
N ARG A 27 -13.60 8.61 10.18
CA ARG A 27 -13.01 8.08 8.96
C ARG A 27 -11.82 8.93 8.51
N ALA A 28 -11.97 10.26 8.57
CA ALA A 28 -10.87 11.17 8.20
C ALA A 28 -9.69 11.01 9.13
N LYS A 29 -9.96 10.86 10.44
CA LYS A 29 -8.89 10.67 11.42
C LYS A 29 -8.14 9.37 11.16
N SER A 30 -8.86 8.29 10.87
CA SER A 30 -8.25 7.00 10.59
C SER A 30 -7.44 7.04 9.29
N ALA A 31 -7.95 7.73 8.27
CA ALA A 31 -7.23 7.87 7.01
C ALA A 31 -5.94 8.65 7.20
N LYS A 32 -5.99 9.72 8.00
CA LYS A 32 -4.79 10.52 8.29
C LYS A 32 -3.75 9.68 9.02
N ALA A 33 -4.19 8.87 9.98
CA ALA A 33 -3.28 8.01 10.74
C ALA A 33 -2.66 6.95 9.83
N TYR A 34 -3.45 6.38 8.92
CA TYR A 34 -2.96 5.34 8.03
C TYR A 34 -1.99 5.92 6.98
N ARG A 35 -2.25 7.13 6.54
CA ARG A 35 -1.31 7.83 5.66
C ARG A 35 0.03 8.06 6.36
N ALA A 36 -0.02 8.47 7.63
CA ALA A 36 1.18 8.66 8.43
C ALA A 36 1.93 7.34 8.59
N ALA A 37 1.20 6.24 8.77
CA ALA A 37 1.83 4.92 8.88
C ALA A 37 2.54 4.55 7.58
N GLY A 38 1.90 4.80 6.43
CA GLY A 38 2.51 4.55 5.14
C GLY A 38 3.81 5.31 4.98
N PHE A 39 3.79 6.58 5.35
CA PHE A 39 5.00 7.41 5.30
C PHE A 39 6.09 6.88 6.23
N PHE A 40 5.72 6.60 7.47
CA PHE A 40 6.68 6.16 8.48
C PHE A 40 7.33 4.83 8.10
N TYR A 41 6.54 3.84 7.77
CA TYR A 41 7.09 2.50 7.49
C TYR A 41 7.89 2.47 6.19
N THR A 42 7.50 3.28 5.20
CA THR A 42 8.27 3.38 3.96
C THR A 42 9.61 4.06 4.23
N SER A 43 9.58 5.17 4.98
CA SER A 43 10.81 5.88 5.32
C SER A 43 11.75 4.97 6.10
N HIS A 44 11.20 4.16 7.01
CA HIS A 44 11.99 3.25 7.80
C HIS A 44 12.59 2.13 6.92
N ALA A 45 11.82 1.64 5.97
CA ALA A 45 12.30 0.58 5.07
C ALA A 45 13.41 1.07 4.16
N ILE A 46 13.35 2.33 3.73
CA ILE A 46 14.43 2.92 2.94
C ILE A 46 15.67 3.07 3.81
N GLY A 47 15.47 3.39 5.08
CA GLY A 47 16.58 3.55 6.02
C GLY A 47 17.42 4.77 5.71
N ARG A 48 18.69 4.70 6.07
CA ARG A 48 19.61 5.82 5.87
C ARG A 48 20.33 5.75 4.54
N GLY A 49 20.12 4.68 3.79
CA GLY A 49 20.80 4.52 2.52
C GLY A 49 20.20 5.44 1.46
N PRO A 50 20.72 5.36 0.27
CA PRO A 50 20.18 6.17 -0.83
C PRO A 50 18.77 5.73 -1.12
N LYS A 51 17.93 6.69 -1.50
CA LYS A 51 16.56 6.38 -1.88
C LYS A 51 16.54 5.55 -3.15
N PRO A 52 15.53 4.69 -3.33
CA PRO A 52 15.39 3.95 -4.57
C PRO A 52 15.29 4.92 -5.74
N LYS A 53 15.85 4.51 -6.85
CA LYS A 53 15.79 5.34 -8.05
C LYS A 53 14.41 5.19 -8.66
N ILE A 54 13.70 6.31 -8.77
CA ILE A 54 12.36 6.32 -9.34
C ILE A 54 12.47 6.47 -10.84
N PRO A 55 11.83 5.61 -11.64
CA PRO A 55 11.90 5.76 -13.10
C PRO A 55 11.25 7.07 -13.52
N GLU A 56 11.91 7.79 -14.41
CA GLU A 56 11.38 9.05 -14.90
C GLU A 56 10.16 8.81 -15.77
N GLU A 57 10.22 7.77 -16.57
CA GLU A 57 9.09 7.39 -17.40
C GLU A 57 8.52 6.08 -16.91
N GLY A 58 7.25 5.87 -17.20
CA GLY A 58 6.60 4.66 -16.76
C GLY A 58 6.13 4.77 -15.32
N LYS A 59 5.85 3.64 -14.75
CA LYS A 59 5.21 3.58 -13.44
C LYS A 59 5.99 2.70 -12.48
N VAL A 60 5.75 2.94 -11.19
CA VAL A 60 6.25 2.07 -10.14
C VAL A 60 5.18 1.02 -9.88
N GLY A 61 5.52 -0.24 -10.03
CA GLY A 61 4.56 -1.31 -9.76
C GLY A 61 4.34 -1.47 -8.27
N VAL A 62 3.08 -1.68 -7.88
CA VAL A 62 2.71 -1.85 -6.47
C VAL A 62 1.91 -3.12 -6.33
N ARG A 63 2.43 -4.09 -5.58
CA ARG A 63 1.69 -5.30 -5.25
C ARG A 63 1.36 -5.29 -3.77
N LEU A 64 0.10 -5.51 -3.46
CA LEU A 64 -0.38 -5.58 -2.09
C LEU A 64 -0.65 -7.04 -1.75
N THR A 65 -0.07 -7.52 -0.66
CA THR A 65 -0.30 -8.87 -0.17
C THR A 65 -0.96 -8.75 1.20
N PHE A 66 -2.19 -9.25 1.29
CA PHE A 66 -3.00 -9.11 2.49
C PHE A 66 -2.92 -10.38 3.34
N TYR A 67 -2.55 -10.21 4.60
CA TYR A 67 -2.57 -11.29 5.60
C TYR A 67 -3.65 -10.95 6.60
N PRO A 68 -4.78 -11.68 6.61
CA PRO A 68 -5.91 -11.29 7.45
C PRO A 68 -5.65 -11.52 8.93
N PRO A 69 -6.33 -10.75 9.80
CA PRO A 69 -6.17 -10.93 11.24
C PRO A 69 -7.00 -12.09 11.80
N ASP A 70 -7.95 -12.60 11.01
CA ASP A 70 -8.80 -13.73 11.39
C ASP A 70 -9.40 -14.34 10.14
N HIS A 71 -10.25 -15.35 10.31
CA HIS A 71 -10.82 -16.08 9.17
C HIS A 71 -12.16 -15.53 8.68
N ARG A 72 -12.55 -14.33 9.09
CA ARG A 72 -13.79 -13.75 8.58
C ARG A 72 -13.68 -13.49 7.09
N ILE A 73 -14.80 -13.69 6.40
CA ILE A 73 -14.86 -13.38 4.98
C ILE A 73 -14.86 -11.86 4.81
N ARG A 74 -14.02 -11.38 3.93
CA ARG A 74 -13.91 -9.94 3.65
C ARG A 74 -13.98 -9.72 2.16
N ASP A 75 -14.62 -8.62 1.79
CA ASP A 75 -14.70 -8.20 0.39
C ASP A 75 -13.33 -7.73 -0.07
N GLU A 76 -12.84 -8.31 -1.14
CA GLU A 76 -11.50 -7.99 -1.64
C GLU A 76 -11.41 -6.54 -2.11
N ASP A 77 -12.45 -6.06 -2.81
CA ASP A 77 -12.46 -4.69 -3.29
C ASP A 77 -12.44 -3.69 -2.13
N ASN A 78 -13.15 -3.99 -1.06
CA ASN A 78 -13.16 -3.13 0.12
C ASN A 78 -11.80 -3.10 0.80
N GLN A 79 -11.12 -4.25 0.87
CA GLN A 79 -9.78 -4.29 1.44
C GLN A 79 -8.82 -3.45 0.61
N LEU A 80 -8.91 -3.57 -0.70
CA LEU A 80 -8.04 -2.83 -1.59
C LEU A 80 -8.30 -1.32 -1.47
N ALA A 81 -9.56 -0.92 -1.45
CA ALA A 81 -9.93 0.50 -1.31
C ALA A 81 -9.45 1.08 0.01
N ALA A 82 -9.44 0.28 1.07
CA ALA A 82 -9.01 0.74 2.39
C ALA A 82 -7.51 1.09 2.43
N MET A 83 -6.74 0.69 1.42
CA MET A 83 -5.31 0.97 1.38
C MET A 83 -4.97 2.34 0.80
N LYS A 84 -5.95 3.07 0.28
CA LYS A 84 -5.70 4.32 -0.44
C LYS A 84 -4.85 5.30 0.36
N SER A 85 -5.23 5.57 1.60
CA SER A 85 -4.50 6.57 2.39
C SER A 85 -3.09 6.10 2.74
N ALA A 86 -2.90 4.80 3.00
CA ALA A 86 -1.57 4.28 3.28
C ALA A 86 -0.68 4.41 2.04
N LEU A 87 -1.22 4.13 0.85
CA LEU A 87 -0.45 4.28 -0.38
C LEU A 87 -0.10 5.74 -0.66
N ASP A 88 -0.98 6.67 -0.28
CA ASP A 88 -0.64 8.09 -0.37
C ASP A 88 0.56 8.40 0.52
N GLY A 89 0.63 7.79 1.69
CA GLY A 89 1.77 7.95 2.59
C GLY A 89 3.05 7.35 2.03
N VAL A 90 2.93 6.21 1.37
CA VAL A 90 4.08 5.58 0.70
C VAL A 90 4.61 6.53 -0.39
N ALA A 91 3.72 7.10 -1.17
CA ALA A 91 4.11 8.05 -2.22
C ALA A 91 4.77 9.29 -1.61
N ASP A 92 4.24 9.77 -0.48
CA ASP A 92 4.84 10.91 0.23
C ASP A 92 6.29 10.60 0.60
N ALA A 93 6.55 9.41 1.12
CA ALA A 93 7.91 9.05 1.54
C ALA A 93 8.85 8.91 0.37
N LEU A 94 8.35 8.49 -0.78
CA LEU A 94 9.16 8.37 -1.98
C LEU A 94 9.31 9.72 -2.70
N GLY A 95 8.51 10.71 -2.32
CA GLY A 95 8.56 12.02 -2.96
C GLY A 95 7.95 12.03 -4.36
N ILE A 96 6.97 11.17 -4.60
CA ILE A 96 6.33 11.09 -5.92
C ILE A 96 4.82 11.27 -5.78
N ASN A 97 4.18 11.48 -6.92
CA ASN A 97 2.73 11.53 -6.99
C ASN A 97 2.21 10.10 -7.04
N ASP A 98 1.11 9.83 -6.35
CA ASP A 98 0.53 8.48 -6.33
C ASP A 98 0.05 8.02 -7.71
N LYS A 99 -0.13 8.94 -8.65
CA LYS A 99 -0.44 8.58 -10.04
C LYS A 99 0.68 7.81 -10.69
N LYS A 100 1.88 7.88 -10.11
CA LYS A 100 3.03 7.13 -10.60
C LYS A 100 2.90 5.64 -10.30
N PHE A 101 2.02 5.27 -9.37
CA PHE A 101 1.83 3.88 -9.01
C PHE A 101 0.98 3.14 -10.04
N HIS A 102 1.38 1.92 -10.34
CA HIS A 102 0.60 0.99 -11.13
C HIS A 102 0.27 -0.19 -10.21
N ILE A 103 -1.00 -0.31 -9.86
CA ILE A 103 -1.41 -1.34 -8.91
C ILE A 103 -1.52 -2.66 -9.63
N LEU A 104 -0.70 -3.62 -9.20
CA LEU A 104 -0.73 -4.96 -9.74
C LEU A 104 -1.82 -5.76 -9.04
N GLU A 105 -2.14 -6.92 -9.57
CA GLU A 105 -3.18 -7.75 -8.98
C GLU A 105 -2.78 -8.10 -7.55
N PRO A 106 -3.66 -7.82 -6.57
CA PRO A 106 -3.32 -8.09 -5.17
C PRO A 106 -3.34 -9.58 -4.87
N ILE A 107 -2.65 -9.95 -3.79
CA ILE A 107 -2.62 -11.32 -3.31
C ILE A 107 -3.33 -11.34 -1.95
N PHE A 108 -4.32 -12.22 -1.81
CA PHE A 108 -5.04 -12.36 -0.54
C PHE A 108 -4.67 -13.72 0.04
N LYS A 109 -3.87 -13.69 1.11
CA LYS A 109 -3.42 -14.92 1.76
C LYS A 109 -4.50 -15.47 2.66
N GLU A 110 -4.51 -16.78 2.81
CA GLU A 110 -5.41 -17.42 3.76
C GLU A 110 -4.76 -17.54 5.13
N ASP A 111 -3.46 -17.35 5.19
CA ASP A 111 -2.72 -17.46 6.45
C ASP A 111 -3.11 -16.31 7.37
N VAL A 112 -3.65 -16.65 8.53
CA VAL A 112 -4.02 -15.65 9.52
C VAL A 112 -2.77 -15.20 10.27
N VAL A 113 -2.61 -13.90 10.40
CA VAL A 113 -1.50 -13.30 11.15
C VAL A 113 -2.13 -12.48 12.28
N LYS A 114 -1.63 -12.64 13.48
CA LYS A 114 -2.18 -11.91 14.63
C LYS A 114 -2.16 -10.40 14.33
N GLY A 115 -3.33 -9.78 14.43
CA GLY A 115 -3.49 -8.37 14.13
C GLY A 115 -3.54 -8.06 12.64
N GLY A 116 -3.24 -9.03 11.78
CA GLY A 116 -3.19 -8.82 10.34
C GLY A 116 -2.02 -7.97 9.92
N LYS A 117 -1.75 -7.97 8.64
CA LYS A 117 -0.76 -7.06 8.05
C LYS A 117 -0.96 -7.00 6.55
N VAL A 118 -0.42 -5.99 5.94
CA VAL A 118 -0.36 -5.87 4.48
C VAL A 118 1.09 -5.63 4.10
N VAL A 119 1.60 -6.42 3.16
CA VAL A 119 2.94 -6.21 2.64
C VAL A 119 2.79 -5.46 1.32
N VAL A 120 3.43 -4.31 1.24
CA VAL A 120 3.49 -3.51 0.02
C VAL A 120 4.81 -3.79 -0.66
N THR A 121 4.76 -4.35 -1.86
CA THR A 121 5.97 -4.62 -2.64
C THR A 121 6.02 -3.61 -3.77
N LEU A 122 7.07 -2.78 -3.77
CA LEU A 122 7.28 -1.78 -4.80
C LEU A 122 8.30 -2.29 -5.79
N ASP A 123 7.98 -2.17 -7.07
CA ASP A 123 8.84 -2.60 -8.16
C ASP A 123 9.24 -1.34 -8.93
N PHE A 124 10.51 -1.01 -8.86
CA PHE A 124 11.05 0.22 -9.46
C PHE A 124 11.56 0.05 -10.87
N LEU A 125 11.36 -1.12 -11.47
CA LEU A 125 11.67 -1.25 -12.89
C LEU A 125 10.67 -0.42 -13.67
N PRO A 126 11.12 0.36 -14.65
CA PRO A 126 10.18 1.14 -15.45
C PRO A 126 9.14 0.24 -16.09
N ARG A 127 7.87 0.64 -15.96
CA ARG A 127 6.76 -0.07 -16.57
C ARG A 127 6.04 0.89 -17.49
N THR A 128 5.95 0.54 -18.75
CA THR A 128 5.25 1.38 -19.70
C THR A 128 3.89 0.77 -19.96
N SER A 129 2.94 1.61 -20.18
CA SER A 129 1.62 1.13 -20.46
C SER A 129 1.56 0.45 -21.78
N LYS A 130 2.55 0.70 -22.65
CA LYS A 130 2.49 0.18 -23.80
C LYS A 130 2.98 -1.04 -23.93
N LYS A 131 3.25 -1.56 -23.74
CA LYS A 131 3.65 -2.62 -23.80
C LYS A 131 3.27 -3.37 -24.58
N ALA A 132 3.18 -3.63 -24.89
CA ALA A 132 2.84 -4.34 -25.33
C ALA A 132 2.69 -4.84 -26.20
N ALA A 133 2.72 -4.84 -26.54
CA ALA A 133 2.30 -5.44 -27.24
C ALA A 133 2.64 -6.24 -27.89
#